data_421083d495c020526df2a97e2b669e6e
#
_entry.id   421083d495c020526df2a97e2b669e6e
#
_cell.length_a   1.000
_cell.length_b   1.000
_cell.length_c   1.000
_cell.angle_alpha   90.00
_cell.angle_beta   90.00
_cell.angle_gamma   90.00
#
_symmetry.space_group_name_H-M   'P 1'
#
loop_
_entity.id
_entity.type
_entity.pdbx_description
1 polymer ?
#
loop_
_entity_poly.entity_id
_entity_poly.type
_entity_poly.pdbx_seq_one_letter_code
_entity_poly.pdbx_strand_id
1 'polypeptide(L)'
;PLSQRFGIPVIAVHDVVSLLTFDIFEHRLFDLNTIVAIYLGTGLGNALYVNGMVLNGANGVAGELGHIPWPCEDTLCSCGNIGCLELACSGKYLEKVQESYFSDTDISQIFVQHGNHSVIRDFVDNIAAAIAVEVNILDPDCVVLGGGVLQMEAFPFDDLLQALKRHVRKPYPCN
;
A
#
# COMPACT_ATOMS: atom_id res chain seq x y z
N PRO A 1 -10.75 -18.92 -22.21
CA PRO A 1 -10.25 -17.54 -22.08
C PRO A 1 -11.33 -16.53 -22.47
N LEU A 2 -11.36 -15.35 -21.87
CA LEU A 2 -12.38 -14.31 -22.15
C LEU A 2 -12.37 -13.89 -23.62
N SER A 3 -11.19 -13.82 -24.23
CA SER A 3 -11.07 -13.49 -25.68
C SER A 3 -11.83 -14.44 -26.58
N GLN A 4 -11.82 -15.75 -26.28
CA GLN A 4 -12.61 -16.73 -27.02
C GLN A 4 -14.12 -16.54 -26.80
N ARG A 5 -14.53 -16.24 -25.58
CA ARG A 5 -15.93 -16.02 -25.23
C ARG A 5 -16.52 -14.78 -25.87
N PHE A 6 -15.74 -13.71 -26.00
CA PHE A 6 -16.21 -12.43 -26.54
C PHE A 6 -15.85 -12.21 -28.01
N GLY A 7 -15.01 -13.07 -28.63
CA GLY A 7 -14.57 -12.93 -30.01
C GLY A 7 -13.71 -11.69 -30.30
N ILE A 8 -13.15 -11.08 -29.26
CA ILE A 8 -12.27 -9.90 -29.34
C ILE A 8 -11.02 -10.12 -28.48
N PRO A 9 -9.90 -9.44 -28.76
CA PRO A 9 -8.75 -9.44 -27.86
C PRO A 9 -9.12 -8.89 -26.48
N VAL A 10 -8.79 -9.65 -25.42
CA VAL A 10 -8.98 -9.23 -24.02
C VAL A 10 -7.65 -9.28 -23.33
N ILE A 11 -7.27 -8.16 -22.70
CA ILE A 11 -6.08 -8.03 -21.86
C ILE A 11 -6.57 -7.83 -20.43
N ALA A 12 -6.10 -8.67 -19.51
CA ALA A 12 -6.33 -8.49 -18.07
C ALA A 12 -5.08 -7.83 -17.48
N VAL A 13 -5.29 -6.79 -16.71
CA VAL A 13 -4.24 -6.12 -15.93
C VAL A 13 -4.69 -6.02 -14.48
N HIS A 14 -3.74 -5.96 -13.55
CA HIS A 14 -4.04 -5.67 -12.17
C HIS A 14 -4.62 -4.24 -12.07
N ASP A 15 -5.60 -4.04 -11.21
CA ASP A 15 -6.23 -2.75 -10.96
C ASP A 15 -5.23 -1.69 -10.48
N VAL A 16 -4.31 -2.06 -9.59
CA VAL A 16 -3.23 -1.17 -9.09
C VAL A 16 -2.29 -0.69 -10.20
N VAL A 17 -2.06 -1.49 -11.26
CA VAL A 17 -1.30 -1.09 -12.44
C VAL A 17 -2.04 -0.01 -13.21
N SER A 18 -3.35 -0.13 -13.32
CA SER A 18 -4.19 0.89 -13.96
C SER A 18 -4.21 2.18 -13.17
N LEU A 19 -4.25 2.10 -11.82
CA LEU A 19 -4.17 3.24 -10.93
C LEU A 19 -2.81 3.96 -11.08
N LEU A 20 -1.70 3.22 -11.01
CA LEU A 20 -0.37 3.81 -11.21
C LEU A 20 -0.23 4.47 -12.57
N THR A 21 -0.75 3.84 -13.64
CA THR A 21 -0.72 4.42 -14.98
C THR A 21 -1.50 5.73 -15.03
N PHE A 22 -2.66 5.78 -14.38
CA PHE A 22 -3.45 7.00 -14.25
C PHE A 22 -2.70 8.08 -13.47
N ASP A 23 -2.10 7.74 -12.32
CA ASP A 23 -1.36 8.70 -11.48
C ASP A 23 -0.14 9.28 -12.21
N ILE A 24 0.60 8.44 -12.96
CA ILE A 24 1.71 8.90 -13.80
C ILE A 24 1.23 9.96 -14.81
N PHE A 25 0.08 9.73 -15.43
CA PHE A 25 -0.49 10.66 -16.41
C PHE A 25 -1.03 11.93 -15.75
N GLU A 26 -1.83 11.79 -14.70
CA GLU A 26 -2.48 12.91 -13.99
C GLU A 26 -1.46 13.85 -13.35
N HIS A 27 -0.42 13.30 -12.72
CA HIS A 27 0.63 14.06 -12.04
C HIS A 27 1.86 14.35 -12.90
N ARG A 28 1.83 13.98 -14.20
CA ARG A 28 2.91 14.21 -15.17
C ARG A 28 4.27 13.67 -14.72
N LEU A 29 4.29 12.46 -14.19
CA LEU A 29 5.48 11.81 -13.65
C LEU A 29 6.32 11.10 -14.73
N PHE A 30 6.17 11.46 -16.01
CA PHE A 30 6.78 10.78 -17.16
C PHE A 30 8.31 10.82 -17.19
N ASP A 31 8.90 11.84 -16.56
CA ASP A 31 10.36 12.05 -16.55
C ASP A 31 11.06 11.27 -15.42
N LEU A 32 10.31 10.57 -14.57
CA LEU A 32 10.83 9.76 -13.49
C LEU A 32 11.15 8.34 -13.99
N ASN A 33 12.23 7.75 -13.45
CA ASN A 33 12.66 6.42 -13.83
C ASN A 33 12.09 5.32 -12.94
N THR A 34 11.95 5.61 -11.64
CA THR A 34 11.48 4.64 -10.64
C THR A 34 10.39 5.25 -9.79
N ILE A 35 9.19 4.67 -9.86
CA ILE A 35 8.03 5.08 -9.05
C ILE A 35 7.52 3.86 -8.31
N VAL A 36 7.31 4.02 -7.02
CA VAL A 36 6.60 3.05 -6.17
C VAL A 36 5.22 3.59 -5.88
N ALA A 37 4.19 2.83 -6.19
CA ALA A 37 2.82 3.19 -5.84
C ALA A 37 2.25 2.21 -4.80
N ILE A 38 1.67 2.75 -3.75
CA ILE A 38 1.05 1.99 -2.66
C ILE A 38 -0.38 2.50 -2.47
N TYR A 39 -1.35 1.60 -2.59
CA TYR A 39 -2.77 1.91 -2.49
C TYR A 39 -3.39 1.18 -1.30
N LEU A 40 -3.71 1.93 -0.26
CA LEU A 40 -4.39 1.43 0.93
C LEU A 40 -5.92 1.49 0.75
N GLY A 41 -6.48 0.38 0.33
CA GLY A 41 -7.92 0.14 0.25
C GLY A 41 -8.35 -0.94 1.26
N THR A 42 -9.26 -1.82 0.86
CA THR A 42 -9.62 -3.03 1.62
C THR A 42 -8.39 -3.91 1.88
N GLY A 43 -7.48 -4.00 0.89
CA GLY A 43 -6.18 -4.62 0.98
C GLY A 43 -5.04 -3.59 0.88
N LEU A 44 -3.83 -4.10 0.69
CA LEU A 44 -2.62 -3.34 0.40
C LEU A 44 -2.18 -3.60 -1.05
N GLY A 45 -2.53 -2.71 -1.94
CA GLY A 45 -2.11 -2.75 -3.34
C GLY A 45 -0.75 -2.09 -3.55
N ASN A 46 0.05 -2.66 -4.45
CA ASN A 46 1.34 -2.11 -4.83
C ASN A 46 1.56 -2.24 -6.34
N ALA A 47 2.14 -1.24 -6.95
CA ALA A 47 2.57 -1.28 -8.34
C ALA A 47 3.89 -0.54 -8.50
N LEU A 48 4.74 -1.03 -9.40
CA LEU A 48 6.09 -0.56 -9.59
C LEU A 48 6.29 -0.09 -11.03
N TYR A 49 6.92 1.08 -11.18
CA TYR A 49 7.37 1.60 -12.46
C TYR A 49 8.88 1.73 -12.39
N VAL A 50 9.59 1.02 -13.25
CA VAL A 50 11.06 0.92 -13.21
C VAL A 50 11.61 1.07 -14.61
N ASN A 51 12.59 1.95 -14.78
CA ASN A 51 13.21 2.24 -16.08
C ASN A 51 12.19 2.66 -17.16
N GLY A 52 11.21 3.47 -16.79
CA GLY A 52 10.21 3.97 -17.75
C GLY A 52 9.10 2.98 -18.10
N MET A 53 8.97 1.87 -17.36
CA MET A 53 7.95 0.84 -17.64
C MET A 53 7.35 0.25 -16.36
N VAL A 54 6.09 -0.13 -16.42
CA VAL A 54 5.47 -0.91 -15.34
C VAL A 54 6.16 -2.26 -15.21
N LEU A 55 6.57 -2.59 -14.00
CA LEU A 55 7.18 -3.89 -13.69
C LEU A 55 6.08 -4.95 -13.54
N ASN A 56 5.95 -5.82 -14.53
CA ASN A 56 4.97 -6.91 -14.48
C ASN A 56 5.52 -8.19 -13.85
N GLY A 57 6.84 -8.38 -13.85
CA GLY A 57 7.47 -9.65 -13.46
C GLY A 57 7.26 -10.76 -14.52
N ALA A 58 7.82 -11.93 -14.26
CA ALA A 58 7.77 -13.05 -15.19
C ALA A 58 6.38 -13.66 -15.36
N ASN A 59 5.54 -13.57 -14.33
CA ASN A 59 4.20 -14.15 -14.28
C ASN A 59 3.09 -13.09 -14.14
N GLY A 60 3.42 -11.81 -14.27
CA GLY A 60 2.47 -10.71 -14.10
C GLY A 60 2.06 -10.42 -12.64
N VAL A 61 2.87 -10.80 -11.66
CA VAL A 61 2.58 -10.66 -10.23
C VAL A 61 3.66 -9.88 -9.48
N ALA A 62 4.41 -9.01 -10.15
CA ALA A 62 5.30 -8.09 -9.45
C ALA A 62 4.48 -7.03 -8.69
N GLY A 63 5.00 -6.59 -7.54
CA GLY A 63 4.29 -5.61 -6.72
C GLY A 63 3.31 -6.23 -5.71
N GLU A 64 3.56 -7.45 -5.25
CA GLU A 64 2.76 -8.12 -4.23
C GLU A 64 3.29 -7.83 -2.81
N LEU A 65 3.57 -6.55 -2.51
CA LEU A 65 4.09 -6.09 -1.22
C LEU A 65 3.20 -6.54 -0.04
N GLY A 66 1.88 -6.54 -0.23
CA GLY A 66 0.93 -6.97 0.80
C GLY A 66 1.11 -8.43 1.24
N HIS A 67 1.77 -9.26 0.42
CA HIS A 67 1.92 -10.69 0.69
C HIS A 67 3.34 -11.10 1.12
N ILE A 68 4.23 -10.14 1.39
CA ILE A 68 5.51 -10.49 2.02
C ILE A 68 5.30 -10.99 3.45
N PRO A 69 6.16 -11.90 3.95
CA PRO A 69 6.13 -12.32 5.35
C PRO A 69 6.33 -11.14 6.30
N TRP A 70 5.46 -11.00 7.28
CA TRP A 70 5.50 -9.93 8.27
C TRP A 70 5.34 -10.49 9.67
N PRO A 71 6.07 -10.02 10.68
CA PRO A 71 5.92 -10.48 12.05
C PRO A 71 4.61 -9.96 12.66
N CYS A 72 3.50 -10.51 12.19
CA CYS A 72 2.17 -10.34 12.74
C CYS A 72 1.64 -11.72 13.15
N GLU A 73 0.46 -11.72 13.79
CA GLU A 73 -0.19 -12.93 14.28
C GLU A 73 -0.20 -14.07 13.25
N ASP A 74 -0.25 -15.32 13.73
CA ASP A 74 -0.40 -16.54 12.92
C ASP A 74 -1.79 -16.59 12.24
N THR A 75 -2.09 -15.55 11.47
CA THR A 75 -3.38 -15.37 10.78
C THR A 75 -3.23 -15.80 9.33
N LEU A 76 -4.19 -16.61 8.86
CA LEU A 76 -4.25 -17.02 7.47
C LEU A 76 -4.65 -15.85 6.57
N CYS A 77 -3.83 -15.56 5.57
CA CYS A 77 -4.12 -14.58 4.53
C CYS A 77 -5.00 -15.18 3.43
N SER A 78 -5.73 -14.33 2.73
CA SER A 78 -6.54 -14.71 1.56
C SER A 78 -5.73 -15.36 0.44
N CYS A 79 -4.42 -15.09 0.35
CA CYS A 79 -3.51 -15.72 -0.61
C CYS A 79 -3.12 -17.17 -0.24
N GLY A 80 -3.47 -17.63 0.98
CA GLY A 80 -3.13 -18.97 1.49
C GLY A 80 -1.89 -19.02 2.37
N ASN A 81 -1.10 -17.95 2.47
CA ASN A 81 0.03 -17.84 3.38
C ASN A 81 -0.41 -17.41 4.78
N ILE A 82 0.44 -17.63 5.77
CA ILE A 82 0.26 -17.13 7.14
C ILE A 82 1.16 -15.92 7.35
N GLY A 83 0.65 -14.87 8.01
CA GLY A 83 1.45 -13.71 8.41
C GLY A 83 1.87 -12.80 7.26
N CYS A 84 0.97 -12.50 6.33
CA CYS A 84 1.24 -11.50 5.29
C CYS A 84 1.13 -10.06 5.84
N LEU A 85 1.92 -9.14 5.29
CA LEU A 85 1.93 -7.73 5.65
C LEU A 85 0.54 -7.07 5.58
N GLU A 86 -0.27 -7.42 4.60
CA GLU A 86 -1.66 -6.92 4.44
C GLU A 86 -2.51 -7.14 5.68
N LEU A 87 -2.23 -8.19 6.47
CA LEU A 87 -2.94 -8.49 7.71
C LEU A 87 -2.64 -7.51 8.85
N ALA A 88 -1.64 -6.64 8.69
CA ALA A 88 -1.23 -5.64 9.67
C ALA A 88 -1.39 -4.19 9.20
N CYS A 89 -1.63 -3.94 7.90
CA CYS A 89 -1.70 -2.59 7.34
C CYS A 89 -2.64 -2.49 6.12
N SER A 90 -3.89 -2.90 6.29
CA SER A 90 -4.94 -2.76 5.27
C SER A 90 -6.21 -2.17 5.86
N GLY A 91 -7.15 -1.73 5.02
CA GLY A 91 -8.46 -1.28 5.47
C GLY A 91 -9.21 -2.37 6.22
N LYS A 92 -9.10 -3.61 5.77
CA LYS A 92 -9.69 -4.77 6.45
C LYS A 92 -9.09 -5.03 7.84
N TYR A 93 -7.81 -4.75 8.02
CA TYR A 93 -7.19 -4.78 9.35
C TYR A 93 -7.72 -3.62 10.22
N LEU A 94 -7.84 -2.43 9.65
CA LEU A 94 -8.38 -1.27 10.35
C LEU A 94 -9.84 -1.50 10.81
N GLU A 95 -10.67 -2.16 10.00
CA GLU A 95 -12.01 -2.60 10.38
C GLU A 95 -11.97 -3.53 11.60
N LYS A 96 -11.07 -4.53 11.62
CA LYS A 96 -10.89 -5.41 12.79
C LYS A 96 -10.45 -4.66 14.04
N VAL A 97 -9.57 -3.67 13.89
CA VAL A 97 -9.14 -2.79 14.99
C VAL A 97 -10.35 -2.00 15.51
N GLN A 98 -11.14 -1.43 14.61
CA GLN A 98 -12.36 -0.70 14.98
C GLN A 98 -13.34 -1.59 15.74
N GLU A 99 -13.65 -2.78 15.22
CA GLU A 99 -14.55 -3.73 15.88
C GLU A 99 -14.06 -4.16 17.27
N SER A 100 -12.74 -4.35 17.42
CA SER A 100 -12.14 -4.89 18.65
C SER A 100 -11.92 -3.85 19.75
N TYR A 101 -11.58 -2.62 19.38
CA TYR A 101 -11.16 -1.57 20.31
C TYR A 101 -12.11 -0.37 20.35
N PHE A 102 -12.91 -0.15 19.32
CA PHE A 102 -13.67 1.08 19.13
C PHE A 102 -15.06 0.80 18.53
N SER A 103 -15.73 -0.25 18.99
CA SER A 103 -17.00 -0.76 18.41
C SER A 103 -18.12 0.29 18.30
N ASP A 104 -18.08 1.32 19.16
CA ASP A 104 -19.06 2.41 19.14
C ASP A 104 -18.66 3.59 18.23
N THR A 105 -17.50 3.51 17.56
CA THR A 105 -17.00 4.55 16.65
C THR A 105 -17.24 4.15 15.20
N ASP A 106 -17.82 5.03 14.40
CA ASP A 106 -17.88 4.82 12.95
C ASP A 106 -16.47 4.77 12.37
N ILE A 107 -16.21 3.83 11.46
CA ILE A 107 -14.88 3.63 10.86
C ILE A 107 -14.35 4.92 10.21
N SER A 108 -15.20 5.74 9.64
CA SER A 108 -14.83 7.03 9.03
C SER A 108 -14.26 8.04 10.02
N GLN A 109 -14.54 7.86 11.32
CA GLN A 109 -14.13 8.75 12.40
C GLN A 109 -12.96 8.21 13.23
N ILE A 110 -12.40 7.07 12.83
CA ILE A 110 -11.41 6.36 13.65
C ILE A 110 -10.15 7.20 13.90
N PHE A 111 -9.65 7.91 12.90
CA PHE A 111 -8.46 8.76 13.05
C PHE A 111 -8.77 10.06 13.77
N VAL A 112 -9.99 10.61 13.58
CA VAL A 112 -10.44 11.82 14.29
C VAL A 112 -10.50 11.59 15.80
N GLN A 113 -11.08 10.46 16.21
CA GLN A 113 -11.34 10.18 17.63
C GLN A 113 -10.21 9.42 18.31
N HIS A 114 -9.49 8.56 17.58
CA HIS A 114 -8.55 7.61 18.16
C HIS A 114 -7.14 7.66 17.54
N GLY A 115 -6.81 8.66 16.71
CA GLY A 115 -5.51 8.77 16.04
C GLY A 115 -4.31 8.66 16.99
N ASN A 116 -4.45 9.10 18.25
CA ASN A 116 -3.41 9.02 19.26
C ASN A 116 -3.36 7.68 20.03
N HIS A 117 -4.27 6.75 19.78
CA HIS A 117 -4.27 5.44 20.44
C HIS A 117 -3.11 4.57 19.93
N SER A 118 -2.50 3.76 20.81
CA SER A 118 -1.31 2.97 20.46
C SER A 118 -1.57 2.04 19.26
N VAL A 119 -2.71 1.36 19.21
CA VAL A 119 -3.05 0.44 18.11
C VAL A 119 -3.16 1.15 16.75
N ILE A 120 -3.62 2.41 16.74
CA ILE A 120 -3.67 3.23 15.51
C ILE A 120 -2.27 3.69 15.12
N ARG A 121 -1.42 4.06 16.08
CA ARG A 121 -0.02 4.38 15.81
C ARG A 121 0.76 3.17 15.30
N ASP A 122 0.51 1.97 15.83
CA ASP A 122 1.12 0.73 15.35
C ASP A 122 0.68 0.43 13.90
N PHE A 123 -0.61 0.67 13.59
CA PHE A 123 -1.11 0.57 12.22
C PHE A 123 -0.37 1.52 11.26
N VAL A 124 -0.20 2.78 11.64
CA VAL A 124 0.52 3.78 10.83
C VAL A 124 2.00 3.43 10.72
N ASP A 125 2.63 2.93 11.77
CA ASP A 125 4.03 2.49 11.76
C ASP A 125 4.25 1.28 10.84
N ASN A 126 3.31 0.33 10.80
CA ASN A 126 3.34 -0.79 9.85
C ASN A 126 3.24 -0.32 8.40
N ILE A 127 2.39 0.67 8.10
CA ILE A 127 2.32 1.30 6.77
C ILE A 127 3.67 1.95 6.41
N ALA A 128 4.25 2.70 7.34
CA ALA A 128 5.55 3.33 7.13
C ALA A 128 6.65 2.31 6.87
N ALA A 129 6.67 1.21 7.61
CA ALA A 129 7.62 0.13 7.42
C ALA A 129 7.42 -0.57 6.06
N ALA A 130 6.18 -0.77 5.62
CA ALA A 130 5.85 -1.28 4.30
C ALA A 130 6.42 -0.37 3.17
N ILE A 131 6.19 0.94 3.27
CA ILE A 131 6.75 1.93 2.34
C ILE A 131 8.28 1.86 2.36
N ALA A 132 8.88 1.78 3.54
CA ALA A 132 10.33 1.74 3.70
C ALA A 132 10.98 0.50 3.07
N VAL A 133 10.29 -0.64 3.02
CA VAL A 133 10.77 -1.84 2.31
C VAL A 133 11.03 -1.51 0.85
N GLU A 134 10.07 -0.93 0.17
CA GLU A 134 10.20 -0.57 -1.25
C GLU A 134 11.23 0.55 -1.45
N VAL A 135 11.21 1.57 -0.61
CA VAL A 135 12.18 2.69 -0.66
C VAL A 135 13.61 2.19 -0.48
N ASN A 136 13.86 1.29 0.46
CA ASN A 136 15.19 0.74 0.72
C ASN A 136 15.68 -0.23 -0.37
N ILE A 137 14.77 -0.86 -1.12
CA ILE A 137 15.12 -1.82 -2.19
C ILE A 137 15.30 -1.11 -3.53
N LEU A 138 14.41 -0.17 -3.86
CA LEU A 138 14.30 0.39 -5.20
C LEU A 138 14.91 1.80 -5.33
N ASP A 139 15.12 2.52 -4.21
CA ASP A 139 15.59 3.92 -4.20
C ASP A 139 14.79 4.77 -5.21
N PRO A 140 13.46 4.89 -5.05
CA PRO A 140 12.60 5.48 -6.06
C PRO A 140 12.72 7.00 -6.15
N ASP A 141 12.50 7.55 -7.35
CA ASP A 141 12.38 8.99 -7.56
C ASP A 141 11.11 9.56 -6.91
N CYS A 142 10.06 8.73 -6.79
CA CYS A 142 8.78 9.13 -6.24
C CYS A 142 8.05 7.94 -5.60
N VAL A 143 7.35 8.22 -4.50
CA VAL A 143 6.37 7.31 -3.90
C VAL A 143 4.99 7.91 -4.05
N VAL A 144 4.10 7.20 -4.74
CA VAL A 144 2.68 7.56 -4.87
C VAL A 144 1.90 6.83 -3.79
N LEU A 145 1.14 7.56 -3.01
CA LEU A 145 0.29 7.02 -1.95
C LEU A 145 -1.18 7.31 -2.28
N GLY A 146 -2.00 6.27 -2.31
CA GLY A 146 -3.42 6.38 -2.63
C GLY A 146 -4.29 5.39 -1.86
N GLY A 147 -5.58 5.39 -2.18
CA GLY A 147 -6.57 4.49 -1.59
C GLY A 147 -7.43 5.13 -0.49
N GLY A 148 -8.57 4.50 -0.22
CA GLY A 148 -9.61 5.06 0.64
C GLY A 148 -9.17 5.28 2.09
N VAL A 149 -8.27 4.45 2.62
CA VAL A 149 -7.78 4.61 4.01
C VAL A 149 -7.01 5.91 4.18
N LEU A 150 -6.15 6.25 3.20
CA LEU A 150 -5.35 7.49 3.25
C LEU A 150 -6.19 8.75 3.03
N GLN A 151 -7.39 8.61 2.46
CA GLN A 151 -8.33 9.72 2.23
C GLN A 151 -9.30 9.92 3.40
N MET A 152 -9.25 9.07 4.42
CA MET A 152 -10.09 9.21 5.61
C MET A 152 -9.75 10.50 6.36
N GLU A 153 -10.77 11.11 6.95
CA GLU A 153 -10.63 12.35 7.72
C GLU A 153 -9.59 12.19 8.85
N ALA A 154 -8.70 13.17 8.96
CA ALA A 154 -7.62 13.21 9.96
C ALA A 154 -6.65 12.01 9.90
N PHE A 155 -6.48 11.35 8.73
CA PHE A 155 -5.40 10.38 8.59
C PHE A 155 -4.06 11.01 8.99
N PRO A 156 -3.25 10.39 9.89
CA PRO A 156 -2.09 11.02 10.51
C PRO A 156 -0.85 11.00 9.60
N PHE A 157 -0.85 11.79 8.52
CA PHE A 157 0.27 11.87 7.57
C PHE A 157 1.58 12.29 8.21
N ASP A 158 1.56 13.20 9.20
CA ASP A 158 2.77 13.65 9.88
C ASP A 158 3.42 12.49 10.65
N ASP A 159 2.63 11.67 11.32
CA ASP A 159 3.11 10.48 12.03
C ASP A 159 3.65 9.44 11.04
N LEU A 160 2.97 9.24 9.90
CA LEU A 160 3.43 8.37 8.82
C LEU A 160 4.82 8.81 8.31
N LEU A 161 5.00 10.09 8.02
CA LEU A 161 6.28 10.62 7.54
C LEU A 161 7.38 10.52 8.59
N GLN A 162 7.07 10.76 9.87
CA GLN A 162 8.03 10.58 10.96
C GLN A 162 8.41 9.11 11.13
N ALA A 163 7.44 8.19 11.04
CA ALA A 163 7.68 6.76 11.09
C ALA A 163 8.54 6.30 9.89
N LEU A 164 8.23 6.75 8.69
CA LEU A 164 9.00 6.44 7.49
C LEU A 164 10.47 6.84 7.65
N LYS A 165 10.76 8.04 8.18
CA LYS A 165 12.13 8.50 8.47
C LYS A 165 12.88 7.61 9.47
N ARG A 166 12.17 6.85 10.34
CA ARG A 166 12.80 5.88 11.25
C ARG A 166 13.16 4.58 10.53
N HIS A 167 12.37 4.15 9.56
CA HIS A 167 12.51 2.86 8.87
C HIS A 167 13.42 2.89 7.65
N VAL A 168 13.55 4.04 6.98
CA VAL A 168 14.47 4.15 5.83
C VAL A 168 15.93 4.15 6.27
N ARG A 169 16.80 3.59 5.40
CA ARG A 169 18.25 3.48 5.60
C ARG A 169 18.90 4.86 5.78
N LYS A 170 19.83 4.95 6.70
CA LYS A 170 20.62 6.19 6.95
C LYS A 170 22.05 6.03 6.43
N PRO A 171 22.70 7.11 5.94
CA PRO A 171 22.10 8.39 5.60
C PRO A 171 21.17 8.26 4.39
N TYR A 172 19.97 8.79 4.49
CA TYR A 172 19.04 8.84 3.37
C TYR A 172 19.10 10.23 2.74
N PRO A 173 19.20 10.36 1.41
CA PRO A 173 18.99 11.64 0.76
C PRO A 173 17.54 12.06 0.94
N CYS A 174 17.27 12.87 1.95
CA CYS A 174 15.98 13.50 2.16
C CYS A 174 15.95 14.79 1.33
N ASN A 175 15.54 14.69 0.09
CA ASN A 175 15.17 15.86 -0.72
C ASN A 175 13.65 15.96 -0.78
#